data_eaba9aaf898035c7641a591c1e06bb54
#
_entry.id   eaba9aaf898035c7641a591c1e06bb54
#
_cell.length_a   1.000
_cell.length_b   1.000
_cell.length_c   1.000
_cell.angle_alpha   90.00
_cell.angle_beta   90.00
_cell.angle_gamma   90.00
#
_symmetry.space_group_name_H-M   'P 1'
#
loop_
_entity.id
_entity.type
_entity.pdbx_description
1 polymer ?
#
loop_
_entity_poly.entity_id
_entity_poly.type
_entity_poly.pdbx_seq_one_letter_code
_entity_poly.pdbx_strand_id
1 'polypeptide(L)'
;MKKIRKGALCCILLLAIIISSIPMNKEIIKASSDSYLSVRGVDLSSIIAFEKSGQKFYYEDGKQGDIFDILKNSGVNYIRVRVWNNPYDTETGLGYGGGNNDIWKAIEIGKRATEKGMKVFVDFQYSDFWADPAKQYAPKEWKNYSNSQKISSIYQFTFSSLKTLIDSGINVGMVQIGNETNGSMC
;
A
#
# COMPACT_ATOMS: atom_id res chain seq x y z
N MET A 1 17.54 62.61 42.99
CA MET A 1 16.90 61.25 42.71
C MET A 1 16.51 61.14 41.24
N LYS A 2 16.83 60.09 40.53
CA LYS A 2 16.56 59.70 39.13
C LYS A 2 17.77 59.79 38.20
N LYS A 3 18.77 58.93 38.39
CA LYS A 3 19.82 58.65 37.36
C LYS A 3 20.09 57.17 37.10
N ILE A 4 19.21 56.27 37.57
CA ILE A 4 19.47 54.80 37.48
C ILE A 4 18.64 54.12 36.35
N ARG A 5 17.81 54.83 35.57
CA ARG A 5 16.94 54.18 34.57
C ARG A 5 17.47 54.13 33.13
N LYS A 6 18.54 54.83 32.81
CA LYS A 6 19.09 54.83 31.43
C LYS A 6 20.08 53.70 31.15
N GLY A 7 20.75 53.16 32.14
CA GLY A 7 21.70 52.07 31.96
C GLY A 7 21.04 50.71 31.75
N ALA A 8 19.94 50.43 32.43
CA ALA A 8 19.22 49.14 32.31
C ALA A 8 18.52 48.95 30.95
N LEU A 9 18.07 50.05 30.35
CA LEU A 9 17.42 50.00 29.04
C LEU A 9 18.41 49.69 27.89
N CYS A 10 19.65 50.18 28.03
CA CYS A 10 20.72 49.96 27.05
C CYS A 10 21.24 48.53 27.06
N CYS A 11 21.30 47.88 28.27
CA CYS A 11 21.70 46.49 28.40
C CYS A 11 20.65 45.52 27.82
N ILE A 12 19.36 45.81 27.96
CA ILE A 12 18.27 44.99 27.42
C ILE A 12 18.26 45.05 25.89
N LEU A 13 18.50 46.23 25.31
CA LEU A 13 18.60 46.39 23.84
C LEU A 13 19.85 45.71 23.27
N LEU A 14 20.97 45.70 23.95
CA LEU A 14 22.18 44.97 23.54
C LEU A 14 22.00 43.45 23.61
N LEU A 15 21.30 42.96 24.64
CA LEU A 15 20.99 41.53 24.74
C LEU A 15 20.04 41.04 23.60
N ALA A 16 19.07 41.88 23.22
CA ALA A 16 18.14 41.56 22.13
C ALA A 16 18.84 41.51 20.78
N ILE A 17 19.87 42.32 20.54
CA ILE A 17 20.65 42.33 19.28
C ILE A 17 21.59 41.14 19.22
N ILE A 18 22.10 40.63 20.34
CA ILE A 18 22.98 39.46 20.38
C ILE A 18 22.19 38.18 20.08
N ILE A 19 20.93 38.10 20.51
CA ILE A 19 20.06 36.92 20.22
C ILE A 19 19.67 36.87 18.75
N SER A 20 19.55 38.02 18.06
CA SER A 20 19.20 38.07 16.64
C SER A 20 20.37 37.76 15.69
N SER A 21 21.60 37.67 16.20
CA SER A 21 22.80 37.39 15.39
C SER A 21 23.34 35.96 15.54
N ILE A 22 22.62 35.09 16.25
CA ILE A 22 22.96 33.66 16.20
C ILE A 22 22.53 33.13 14.84
N PRO A 23 23.46 32.73 13.95
CA PRO A 23 23.08 32.09 12.70
C PRO A 23 22.35 30.80 13.09
N MET A 24 21.04 30.75 12.86
CA MET A 24 20.34 29.47 12.83
C MET A 24 20.96 28.69 11.69
N ASN A 25 21.95 27.89 11.98
CA ASN A 25 22.37 26.81 11.09
C ASN A 25 21.14 25.95 10.88
N LYS A 26 20.40 26.17 9.80
CA LYS A 26 19.55 25.14 9.21
C LYS A 26 20.54 24.08 8.78
N GLU A 27 20.84 23.13 9.66
CA GLU A 27 21.30 21.85 9.21
C GLU A 27 20.14 21.26 8.42
N ILE A 28 20.24 21.42 7.11
CA ILE A 28 19.47 20.58 6.20
C ILE A 28 20.01 19.19 6.50
N ILE A 29 19.26 18.41 7.28
CA ILE A 29 19.51 16.99 7.41
C ILE A 29 19.37 16.45 5.99
N LYS A 30 20.48 16.40 5.26
CA LYS A 30 20.56 15.57 4.07
C LYS A 30 20.39 14.15 4.57
N ALA A 31 19.20 13.59 4.37
CA ALA A 31 19.05 12.15 4.47
C ALA A 31 20.20 11.56 3.65
N SER A 32 21.03 10.75 4.30
CA SER A 32 22.15 10.13 3.61
C SER A 32 21.58 9.33 2.43
N SER A 33 22.19 9.43 1.27
CA SER A 33 21.78 8.73 0.06
C SER A 33 21.72 7.19 0.22
N ASP A 34 22.20 6.69 1.34
CA ASP A 34 22.34 5.26 1.62
C ASP A 34 21.19 4.65 2.45
N SER A 35 20.16 5.41 2.84
CA SER A 35 19.02 4.92 3.63
C SER A 35 17.71 4.87 2.84
N TYR A 36 17.75 4.54 1.55
CA TYR A 36 16.51 4.26 0.83
C TYR A 36 15.89 2.95 1.31
N LEU A 37 14.62 3.00 1.69
CA LEU A 37 13.85 1.79 1.91
C LEU A 37 13.90 0.93 0.63
N SER A 38 14.32 -0.32 0.77
CA SER A 38 14.41 -1.26 -0.35
C SER A 38 13.03 -1.57 -0.95
N VAL A 39 11.98 -1.44 -0.13
CA VAL A 39 10.57 -1.63 -0.52
C VAL A 39 9.82 -0.33 -0.29
N ARG A 40 9.26 0.21 -1.35
CA ARG A 40 8.37 1.38 -1.35
C ARG A 40 7.11 0.96 -2.10
N GLY A 41 6.10 0.53 -1.34
CA GLY A 41 4.90 -0.10 -1.89
C GLY A 41 3.64 0.73 -1.69
N VAL A 42 2.69 0.55 -2.59
CA VAL A 42 1.32 1.11 -2.53
C VAL A 42 0.32 -0.01 -2.85
N ASP A 43 -0.80 -0.07 -2.11
CA ASP A 43 -1.90 -0.97 -2.44
C ASP A 43 -2.77 -0.36 -3.54
N LEU A 44 -2.86 -1.04 -4.68
CA LEU A 44 -3.70 -0.66 -5.81
C LEU A 44 -4.82 -1.66 -6.10
N SER A 45 -5.19 -2.50 -5.14
CA SER A 45 -6.17 -3.56 -5.34
C SER A 45 -7.50 -3.10 -5.93
N SER A 46 -7.94 -1.89 -5.62
CA SER A 46 -9.22 -1.34 -6.12
C SER A 46 -9.08 -0.44 -7.35
N ILE A 47 -7.89 -0.34 -7.95
CA ILE A 47 -7.61 0.65 -9.00
C ILE A 47 -8.53 0.50 -10.22
N ILE A 48 -8.81 -0.73 -10.64
CA ILE A 48 -9.68 -0.99 -11.79
C ILE A 48 -11.10 -0.45 -11.55
N ALA A 49 -11.61 -0.57 -10.31
CA ALA A 49 -12.92 -0.03 -9.94
C ALA A 49 -12.93 1.50 -9.95
N PHE A 50 -11.87 2.14 -9.46
CA PHE A 50 -11.73 3.60 -9.50
C PHE A 50 -11.66 4.13 -10.94
N GLU A 51 -10.87 3.50 -11.80
CA GLU A 51 -10.77 3.89 -13.21
C GLU A 51 -12.11 3.72 -13.94
N LYS A 52 -12.84 2.62 -13.68
CA LYS A 52 -14.18 2.40 -14.24
C LYS A 52 -15.21 3.41 -13.75
N SER A 53 -15.05 3.96 -12.56
CA SER A 53 -15.90 5.06 -12.06
C SER A 53 -15.55 6.43 -12.65
N GLY A 54 -14.54 6.51 -13.52
CA GLY A 54 -14.11 7.75 -14.17
C GLY A 54 -13.08 8.56 -13.36
N GLN A 55 -12.55 8.00 -12.26
CA GLN A 55 -11.49 8.66 -11.46
C GLN A 55 -10.26 8.93 -12.35
N LYS A 56 -9.71 10.13 -12.23
CA LYS A 56 -8.49 10.56 -12.93
C LYS A 56 -7.37 10.79 -11.93
N PHE A 57 -6.14 10.57 -12.39
CA PHE A 57 -4.94 10.74 -11.59
C PHE A 57 -4.02 11.78 -12.24
N TYR A 58 -3.27 12.50 -11.42
CA TYR A 58 -2.49 13.64 -11.87
C TYR A 58 -1.10 13.61 -11.25
N TYR A 59 -0.10 14.04 -12.01
CA TYR A 59 1.22 14.39 -11.50
C TYR A 59 1.17 15.64 -10.64
N GLU A 60 2.25 15.94 -9.90
CA GLU A 60 2.37 17.13 -9.05
C GLU A 60 2.23 18.44 -9.86
N ASP A 61 2.59 18.44 -11.13
CA ASP A 61 2.43 19.58 -12.05
C ASP A 61 0.99 19.76 -12.55
N GLY A 62 0.06 18.94 -12.13
CA GLY A 62 -1.34 18.97 -12.52
C GLY A 62 -1.66 18.29 -13.85
N LYS A 63 -0.67 17.68 -14.52
CA LYS A 63 -0.88 16.95 -15.76
C LYS A 63 -1.52 15.58 -15.45
N GLN A 64 -2.58 15.22 -16.18
CA GLN A 64 -3.19 13.90 -16.06
C GLN A 64 -2.23 12.80 -16.57
N GLY A 65 -2.17 11.69 -15.85
CA GLY A 65 -1.36 10.53 -16.19
C GLY A 65 -1.93 9.20 -15.74
N ASP A 66 -1.31 8.13 -16.18
CA ASP A 66 -1.56 6.78 -15.65
C ASP A 66 -1.03 6.68 -14.23
N ILE A 67 -1.81 6.07 -13.31
CA ILE A 67 -1.44 5.96 -11.90
C ILE A 67 -0.14 5.15 -11.71
N PHE A 68 0.12 4.14 -12.52
CA PHE A 68 1.34 3.34 -12.42
C PHE A 68 2.57 4.16 -12.83
N ASP A 69 2.46 5.03 -13.84
CA ASP A 69 3.53 5.96 -14.23
C ASP A 69 3.79 7.00 -13.15
N ILE A 70 2.72 7.57 -12.58
CA ILE A 70 2.80 8.55 -11.49
C ILE A 70 3.53 7.95 -10.30
N LEU A 71 3.12 6.76 -9.85
CA LEU A 71 3.72 6.07 -8.72
C LEU A 71 5.17 5.66 -8.99
N LYS A 72 5.47 5.16 -10.19
CA LYS A 72 6.84 4.84 -10.59
C LYS A 72 7.75 6.05 -10.53
N ASN A 73 7.30 7.18 -11.05
CA ASN A 73 8.05 8.44 -11.03
C ASN A 73 8.26 8.98 -9.61
N SER A 74 7.33 8.68 -8.69
CA SER A 74 7.44 9.00 -7.27
C SER A 74 8.33 8.01 -6.49
N GLY A 75 8.97 7.05 -7.18
CA GLY A 75 9.92 6.11 -6.59
C GLY A 75 9.31 4.83 -6.03
N VAL A 76 8.01 4.57 -6.26
CA VAL A 76 7.36 3.31 -5.89
C VAL A 76 7.96 2.16 -6.70
N ASN A 77 8.23 1.04 -6.04
CA ASN A 77 8.82 -0.14 -6.65
C ASN A 77 8.05 -1.44 -6.38
N TYR A 78 7.00 -1.38 -5.56
CA TYR A 78 6.10 -2.49 -5.29
C TYR A 78 4.63 -2.04 -5.37
N ILE A 79 3.81 -2.86 -6.03
CA ILE A 79 2.35 -2.73 -6.03
C ILE A 79 1.77 -3.90 -5.25
N ARG A 80 1.08 -3.61 -4.13
CA ARG A 80 0.35 -4.63 -3.37
C ARG A 80 -1.01 -4.86 -4.02
N VAL A 81 -1.37 -6.13 -4.15
CA VAL A 81 -2.69 -6.57 -4.64
C VAL A 81 -3.25 -7.63 -3.70
N ARG A 82 -4.49 -7.45 -3.25
CA ARG A 82 -5.24 -8.45 -2.51
C ARG A 82 -5.77 -9.51 -3.47
N VAL A 83 -5.85 -10.74 -2.98
CA VAL A 83 -6.48 -11.85 -3.70
C VAL A 83 -7.48 -12.53 -2.78
N TRP A 84 -8.75 -12.39 -3.12
CA TRP A 84 -9.87 -13.12 -2.53
C TRP A 84 -10.17 -14.37 -3.36
N ASN A 85 -10.81 -15.37 -2.74
CA ASN A 85 -11.08 -16.62 -3.41
C ASN A 85 -12.17 -16.45 -4.50
N ASN A 86 -13.37 -16.04 -4.11
CA ASN A 86 -14.48 -15.80 -5.02
C ASN A 86 -15.36 -14.63 -4.52
N PRO A 87 -14.99 -13.36 -4.84
CA PRO A 87 -15.66 -12.16 -4.31
C PRO A 87 -16.99 -11.84 -5.01
N TYR A 88 -17.73 -12.87 -5.44
CA TYR A 88 -19.00 -12.71 -6.14
C TYR A 88 -20.10 -13.50 -5.47
N ASP A 89 -21.30 -12.94 -5.44
CA ASP A 89 -22.49 -13.63 -4.99
C ASP A 89 -22.85 -14.78 -5.93
N THR A 90 -23.22 -15.92 -5.37
CA THR A 90 -23.40 -17.16 -6.14
C THR A 90 -24.69 -17.16 -6.96
N GLU A 91 -25.72 -16.43 -6.49
CA GLU A 91 -27.05 -16.43 -7.11
C GLU A 91 -27.14 -15.31 -8.16
N THR A 92 -26.63 -14.13 -7.83
CA THR A 92 -26.76 -12.94 -8.67
C THR A 92 -25.53 -12.68 -9.54
N GLY A 93 -24.38 -13.27 -9.21
CA GLY A 93 -23.10 -12.98 -9.84
C GLY A 93 -22.54 -11.58 -9.54
N LEU A 94 -23.22 -10.80 -8.69
CA LEU A 94 -22.77 -9.47 -8.33
C LEU A 94 -21.54 -9.53 -7.41
N GLY A 95 -20.59 -8.64 -7.64
CA GLY A 95 -19.41 -8.52 -6.79
C GLY A 95 -19.72 -7.90 -5.44
N TYR A 96 -19.00 -8.32 -4.40
CA TYR A 96 -19.16 -7.79 -3.03
C TYR A 96 -18.59 -6.38 -2.85
N GLY A 97 -17.91 -5.83 -3.85
CA GLY A 97 -17.30 -4.50 -3.80
C GLY A 97 -15.81 -4.52 -3.42
N GLY A 98 -15.27 -3.36 -3.05
CA GLY A 98 -13.84 -3.22 -2.68
C GLY A 98 -12.86 -3.57 -3.81
N GLY A 99 -13.30 -3.55 -5.08
CA GLY A 99 -12.52 -3.93 -6.26
C GLY A 99 -12.77 -5.35 -6.76
N ASN A 100 -13.54 -6.18 -6.03
CA ASN A 100 -13.78 -7.59 -6.37
C ASN A 100 -12.49 -8.34 -6.71
N ASN A 101 -11.55 -8.30 -5.77
CA ASN A 101 -10.14 -8.66 -5.96
C ASN A 101 -9.94 -10.18 -6.09
N ASP A 102 -10.33 -10.74 -7.20
CA ASP A 102 -10.00 -12.11 -7.60
C ASP A 102 -8.61 -12.19 -8.27
N ILE A 103 -8.19 -13.40 -8.61
CA ILE A 103 -6.92 -13.64 -9.28
C ILE A 103 -6.83 -12.90 -10.64
N TRP A 104 -7.94 -12.72 -11.34
CA TRP A 104 -7.96 -12.05 -12.65
C TRP A 104 -7.71 -10.55 -12.54
N LYS A 105 -8.22 -9.91 -11.48
CA LYS A 105 -7.90 -8.52 -11.14
C LYS A 105 -6.42 -8.38 -10.76
N ALA A 106 -5.90 -9.33 -9.98
CA ALA A 106 -4.48 -9.34 -9.63
C ALA A 106 -3.58 -9.48 -10.87
N ILE A 107 -3.98 -10.28 -11.86
CA ILE A 107 -3.26 -10.42 -13.14
C ILE A 107 -3.28 -9.08 -13.91
N GLU A 108 -4.44 -8.44 -14.05
CA GLU A 108 -4.57 -7.18 -14.77
C GLU A 108 -3.69 -6.07 -14.15
N ILE A 109 -3.78 -5.91 -12.84
CA ILE A 109 -2.97 -4.94 -12.09
C ILE A 109 -1.47 -5.31 -12.15
N GLY A 110 -1.17 -6.59 -11.96
CA GLY A 110 0.20 -7.10 -11.93
C GLY A 110 0.94 -6.94 -13.25
N LYS A 111 0.26 -7.12 -14.38
CA LYS A 111 0.82 -6.85 -15.73
C LYS A 111 1.23 -5.39 -15.85
N ARG A 112 0.33 -4.45 -15.53
CA ARG A 112 0.60 -3.01 -15.57
C ARG A 112 1.79 -2.63 -14.69
N ALA A 113 1.83 -3.16 -13.46
CA ALA A 113 2.96 -2.93 -12.55
C ALA A 113 4.28 -3.45 -13.12
N THR A 114 4.29 -4.67 -13.67
CA THR A 114 5.46 -5.31 -14.25
C THR A 114 5.98 -4.57 -15.49
N GLU A 115 5.08 -4.11 -16.37
CA GLU A 115 5.40 -3.29 -17.55
C GLU A 115 6.10 -1.98 -17.17
N LYS A 116 5.79 -1.42 -15.99
CA LYS A 116 6.47 -0.24 -15.44
C LYS A 116 7.72 -0.57 -14.62
N GLY A 117 8.18 -1.82 -14.62
CA GLY A 117 9.36 -2.29 -13.89
C GLY A 117 9.18 -2.28 -12.36
N MET A 118 7.93 -2.37 -11.88
CA MET A 118 7.62 -2.57 -10.46
C MET A 118 7.36 -4.05 -10.17
N LYS A 119 7.61 -4.46 -8.93
CA LYS A 119 7.31 -5.80 -8.45
C LYS A 119 5.89 -5.84 -7.86
N VAL A 120 5.31 -7.03 -7.83
CA VAL A 120 4.01 -7.26 -7.23
C VAL A 120 4.15 -7.93 -5.86
N PHE A 121 3.45 -7.40 -4.88
CA PHE A 121 3.26 -7.99 -3.56
C PHE A 121 1.84 -8.55 -3.49
N VAL A 122 1.71 -9.88 -3.49
CA VAL A 122 0.44 -10.58 -3.49
C VAL A 122 0.00 -10.84 -2.06
N ASP A 123 -1.19 -10.37 -1.69
CA ASP A 123 -1.81 -10.59 -0.38
C ASP A 123 -2.98 -11.56 -0.49
N PHE A 124 -2.77 -12.82 -0.10
CA PHE A 124 -3.81 -13.83 -0.04
C PHE A 124 -4.62 -13.72 1.25
N GLN A 125 -5.91 -13.40 1.15
CA GLN A 125 -6.75 -13.26 2.34
C GLN A 125 -7.49 -14.54 2.75
N TYR A 126 -7.52 -15.56 1.89
CA TYR A 126 -8.21 -16.85 2.10
C TYR A 126 -9.67 -16.71 2.54
N SER A 127 -10.34 -15.77 1.92
CA SER A 127 -11.73 -15.41 2.14
C SER A 127 -12.35 -14.94 0.81
N ASP A 128 -13.65 -14.76 0.76
CA ASP A 128 -14.33 -14.19 -0.41
C ASP A 128 -14.44 -12.66 -0.34
N PHE A 129 -14.11 -12.08 0.80
CA PHE A 129 -14.12 -10.64 1.04
C PHE A 129 -13.08 -10.28 2.11
N TRP A 130 -13.16 -9.10 2.71
CA TRP A 130 -12.20 -8.64 3.70
C TRP A 130 -11.99 -9.63 4.84
N ALA A 131 -10.73 -10.03 5.03
CA ALA A 131 -10.27 -10.72 6.22
C ALA A 131 -9.61 -9.71 7.17
N ASP A 132 -10.10 -9.66 8.41
CA ASP A 132 -9.58 -8.83 9.49
C ASP A 132 -9.57 -9.62 10.80
N PRO A 133 -9.02 -9.11 11.92
CA PRO A 133 -8.93 -9.87 13.17
C PRO A 133 -10.26 -10.39 13.69
N ALA A 134 -11.39 -9.76 13.35
CA ALA A 134 -12.73 -10.17 13.74
C ALA A 134 -13.45 -11.02 12.67
N LYS A 135 -12.91 -11.11 11.47
CA LYS A 135 -13.56 -11.73 10.30
C LYS A 135 -12.59 -12.60 9.50
N GLN A 136 -12.14 -13.68 10.09
CA GLN A 136 -11.34 -14.72 9.43
C GLN A 136 -12.25 -15.83 8.90
N TYR A 137 -13.20 -15.48 8.02
CA TYR A 137 -14.16 -16.43 7.46
C TYR A 137 -13.56 -17.16 6.27
N ALA A 138 -13.66 -18.50 6.30
CA ALA A 138 -13.32 -19.32 5.15
C ALA A 138 -14.14 -18.92 3.92
N PRO A 139 -13.59 -19.02 2.70
CA PRO A 139 -14.37 -18.91 1.48
C PRO A 139 -15.64 -19.76 1.55
N LYS A 140 -16.73 -19.29 0.93
CA LYS A 140 -18.02 -20.02 0.90
C LYS A 140 -17.89 -21.45 0.39
N GLU A 141 -16.98 -21.68 -0.54
CA GLU A 141 -16.65 -22.99 -1.07
C GLU A 141 -16.09 -23.93 0.02
N TRP A 142 -15.32 -23.40 0.98
CA TRP A 142 -14.67 -24.17 2.04
C TRP A 142 -15.43 -24.20 3.35
N LYS A 143 -16.64 -23.61 3.39
CA LYS A 143 -17.43 -23.42 4.62
C LYS A 143 -17.63 -24.73 5.40
N ASN A 144 -17.83 -25.84 4.70
CA ASN A 144 -18.11 -27.14 5.28
C ASN A 144 -16.88 -28.08 5.29
N TYR A 145 -15.70 -27.58 4.97
CA TYR A 145 -14.47 -28.38 4.94
C TYR A 145 -13.95 -28.64 6.35
N SER A 146 -13.41 -29.84 6.57
CA SER A 146 -12.61 -30.15 7.75
C SER A 146 -11.30 -29.31 7.74
N ASN A 147 -10.63 -29.20 8.88
CA ASN A 147 -9.36 -28.49 8.98
C ASN A 147 -8.31 -29.01 7.99
N SER A 148 -8.22 -30.33 7.81
CA SER A 148 -7.28 -30.92 6.84
C SER A 148 -7.63 -30.55 5.40
N GLN A 149 -8.90 -30.49 5.05
CA GLN A 149 -9.35 -30.03 3.73
C GLN A 149 -9.06 -28.55 3.52
N LYS A 150 -9.29 -27.68 4.53
CA LYS A 150 -8.95 -26.26 4.48
C LYS A 150 -7.44 -26.04 4.28
N ILE A 151 -6.60 -26.75 5.03
CA ILE A 151 -5.14 -26.69 4.85
C ILE A 151 -4.74 -27.05 3.42
N SER A 152 -5.31 -28.14 2.87
CA SER A 152 -5.07 -28.54 1.49
C SER A 152 -5.55 -27.46 0.50
N SER A 153 -6.71 -26.86 0.75
CA SER A 153 -7.31 -25.82 -0.12
C SER A 153 -6.47 -24.54 -0.10
N ILE A 154 -5.98 -24.10 1.06
CA ILE A 154 -5.04 -22.97 1.18
C ILE A 154 -3.80 -23.23 0.33
N TYR A 155 -3.19 -24.41 0.47
CA TYR A 155 -2.01 -24.77 -0.32
C TYR A 155 -2.31 -24.73 -1.81
N GLN A 156 -3.38 -25.40 -2.27
CA GLN A 156 -3.73 -25.48 -3.68
C GLN A 156 -4.08 -24.10 -4.27
N PHE A 157 -4.85 -23.31 -3.55
CA PHE A 157 -5.21 -21.96 -3.97
C PHE A 157 -3.98 -21.06 -4.11
N THR A 158 -3.10 -21.09 -3.11
CA THR A 158 -1.84 -20.31 -3.15
C THR A 158 -0.96 -20.75 -4.30
N PHE A 159 -0.72 -22.06 -4.42
CA PHE A 159 0.13 -22.63 -5.48
C PHE A 159 -0.41 -22.30 -6.88
N SER A 160 -1.68 -22.59 -7.13
CA SER A 160 -2.30 -22.37 -8.45
C SER A 160 -2.35 -20.89 -8.80
N SER A 161 -2.68 -20.01 -7.84
CA SER A 161 -2.72 -18.57 -8.05
C SER A 161 -1.33 -18.01 -8.35
N LEU A 162 -0.30 -18.38 -7.59
CA LEU A 162 1.07 -17.94 -7.84
C LEU A 162 1.57 -18.45 -9.18
N LYS A 163 1.30 -19.72 -9.50
CA LYS A 163 1.64 -20.27 -10.81
C LYS A 163 0.98 -19.48 -11.94
N THR A 164 -0.30 -19.17 -11.82
CA THR A 164 -1.03 -18.38 -12.82
C THR A 164 -0.47 -16.97 -12.98
N LEU A 165 -0.11 -16.30 -11.89
CA LEU A 165 0.54 -14.99 -11.92
C LEU A 165 1.89 -15.05 -12.65
N ILE A 166 2.74 -16.01 -12.29
CA ILE A 166 4.09 -16.18 -12.88
C ILE A 166 3.98 -16.55 -14.36
N ASP A 167 3.11 -17.48 -14.71
CA ASP A 167 2.88 -17.90 -16.12
C ASP A 167 2.30 -16.74 -16.97
N SER A 168 1.64 -15.78 -16.32
CA SER A 168 1.16 -14.54 -16.95
C SER A 168 2.26 -13.46 -17.11
N GLY A 169 3.50 -13.75 -16.74
CA GLY A 169 4.66 -12.87 -16.87
C GLY A 169 4.75 -11.80 -15.76
N ILE A 170 4.07 -11.98 -14.64
CA ILE A 170 4.05 -11.00 -13.54
C ILE A 170 5.30 -11.17 -12.66
N ASN A 171 5.98 -10.05 -12.39
CA ASN A 171 7.14 -9.99 -11.50
C ASN A 171 6.71 -10.03 -10.03
N VAL A 172 6.35 -11.21 -9.52
CA VAL A 172 6.00 -11.40 -8.11
C VAL A 172 7.27 -11.27 -7.25
N GLY A 173 7.30 -10.28 -6.37
CA GLY A 173 8.44 -9.99 -5.49
C GLY A 173 8.21 -10.33 -4.02
N MET A 174 6.95 -10.37 -3.58
CA MET A 174 6.55 -10.73 -2.22
C MET A 174 5.19 -11.42 -2.20
N VAL A 175 4.99 -12.26 -1.19
CA VAL A 175 3.72 -12.94 -0.93
C VAL A 175 3.39 -12.81 0.55
N GLN A 176 2.15 -12.45 0.86
CA GLN A 176 1.57 -12.47 2.20
C GLN A 176 0.60 -13.65 2.29
N ILE A 177 0.81 -14.49 3.28
CA ILE A 177 0.00 -15.68 3.56
C ILE A 177 -0.99 -15.35 4.67
N GLY A 178 -2.21 -14.99 4.25
CA GLY A 178 -3.25 -14.49 5.14
C GLY A 178 -3.14 -13.00 5.45
N ASN A 179 -4.25 -12.35 5.74
CA ASN A 179 -4.32 -10.96 6.16
C ASN A 179 -4.80 -10.87 7.61
N GLU A 180 -4.05 -10.13 8.45
CA GLU A 180 -4.39 -9.85 9.84
C GLU A 180 -4.75 -11.10 10.69
N THR A 181 -3.99 -12.17 10.52
CA THR A 181 -4.20 -13.49 11.11
C THR A 181 -3.81 -13.57 12.59
N ASN A 182 -4.29 -12.65 13.44
CA ASN A 182 -3.86 -12.53 14.83
C ASN A 182 -4.30 -13.70 15.73
N GLY A 183 -5.37 -14.40 15.38
CA GLY A 183 -5.91 -15.49 16.18
C GLY A 183 -6.33 -16.72 15.40
N SER A 184 -6.59 -16.56 14.11
CA SER A 184 -7.02 -17.64 13.22
C SER A 184 -6.76 -17.27 11.75
N MET A 185 -6.93 -18.25 10.87
CA MET A 185 -6.96 -18.09 9.43
C MET A 185 -8.00 -19.09 8.90
N CYS A 186 -9.03 -18.57 8.20
CA CYS A 186 -10.21 -19.24 7.60
C CYS A 186 -10.92 -20.30 8.48
#